data_ad72caf6dd977fc545cbbf589ad473e3
#
_entry.id   ad72caf6dd977fc545cbbf589ad473e3
#
_cell.length_a   1.000
_cell.length_b   1.000
_cell.length_c   1.000
_cell.angle_alpha   90.00
_cell.angle_beta   90.00
_cell.angle_gamma   90.00
#
_symmetry.space_group_name_H-M   'P 1'
#
loop_
_entity.id
_entity.type
_entity.pdbx_description
1 polymer ?
#
loop_
_entity_poly.entity_id
_entity_poly.type
_entity_poly.pdbx_seq_one_letter_code
_entity_poly.pdbx_strand_id
1 'polypeptide(L)'
;MSHVYHPLTKVWSPLLLSAAVAALVLNTAQSQSGSASTPDANANGAIQKSLFGHLPDGREVDVYRLTNSNGIELQVTNYGGIILSLKTPNMAGDFDDIALGFDSLEAYLSDAYRQANPYFGAIIGRYGNRIANGQFSLNGDQYTLASNDGNNHLHGGQQGFDKVLWQAEPFENDEGTGLVLRYISEDGEEGYPGRLETEVIYTLTDDNELVVDYRAVTDKATPVNLTQHSYFNLKGEGSDTILDHQLMINAAEFTPINDRLIPTGELRSVDGTPFDFTQATPMGERIEQDNEQLAFGGGYDHNFVLARDSAGAEELVVAAKVWEPQSGRMVEILTTEPGIQFYSGNFLAGDLTGKQGQAYQHRSGFALETQHYPDSPNQDAFPSTILAPGDTYRSRTVYRFSAQQDFGA
;
A
#
# COMPACT_ATOMS: atom_id res chain seq x y z
N MET A 1 -33.78 -62.32 14.76
CA MET A 1 -34.27 -63.47 13.97
C MET A 1 -33.67 -63.35 12.60
N SER A 2 -32.78 -64.22 12.37
CA SER A 2 -32.55 -65.20 11.32
C SER A 2 -31.90 -64.56 10.08
N HIS A 3 -30.63 -64.79 9.90
CA HIS A 3 -29.91 -65.91 9.21
C HIS A 3 -30.23 -65.90 7.71
N VAL A 4 -29.35 -66.10 6.69
CA VAL A 4 -28.19 -67.02 6.62
C VAL A 4 -27.45 -66.79 5.28
N TYR A 5 -26.09 -66.80 5.29
CA TYR A 5 -25.10 -67.50 4.47
C TYR A 5 -24.96 -67.37 2.94
N HIS A 6 -23.66 -67.23 2.58
CA HIS A 6 -22.83 -67.54 1.42
C HIS A 6 -23.18 -68.85 0.65
N PRO A 7 -22.55 -69.18 -0.54
CA PRO A 7 -21.12 -69.32 -0.67
C PRO A 7 -20.46 -69.02 -2.05
N LEU A 8 -19.15 -69.02 -2.00
CA LEU A 8 -18.07 -69.17 -2.97
C LEU A 8 -18.26 -70.18 -4.10
N THR A 9 -17.69 -69.92 -5.29
CA THR A 9 -16.98 -70.94 -6.09
C THR A 9 -15.84 -70.34 -6.91
N LYS A 10 -14.66 -70.94 -6.72
CA LYS A 10 -13.44 -70.86 -7.55
C LYS A 10 -13.59 -71.77 -8.74
N VAL A 11 -12.95 -71.49 -9.92
CA VAL A 11 -12.28 -72.45 -10.79
C VAL A 11 -11.39 -71.74 -11.83
N TRP A 12 -10.14 -71.88 -11.73
CA TRP A 12 -8.98 -72.43 -12.48
C TRP A 12 -8.78 -72.00 -13.95
N SER A 13 -7.49 -71.63 -14.19
CA SER A 13 -6.76 -71.43 -15.46
C SER A 13 -6.69 -72.70 -16.33
N PRO A 14 -6.23 -72.57 -17.58
CA PRO A 14 -4.83 -72.99 -17.82
C PRO A 14 -4.04 -72.07 -18.80
N LEU A 15 -2.73 -72.17 -18.65
CA LEU A 15 -1.64 -71.71 -19.50
C LEU A 15 -1.72 -72.31 -20.89
N LEU A 16 -1.30 -71.57 -21.95
CA LEU A 16 -0.64 -72.11 -23.12
C LEU A 16 0.47 -71.16 -23.58
N LEU A 17 1.66 -71.75 -23.63
CA LEU A 17 2.90 -71.25 -24.24
C LEU A 17 2.76 -71.29 -25.76
N SER A 18 3.27 -70.29 -26.47
CA SER A 18 3.90 -70.51 -27.79
C SER A 18 4.79 -69.35 -28.21
N ALA A 19 5.83 -69.73 -28.78
CA ALA A 19 7.15 -69.25 -29.08
C ALA A 19 7.27 -67.98 -29.91
N ALA A 20 8.47 -67.45 -29.80
CA ALA A 20 9.10 -66.29 -30.41
C ALA A 20 9.15 -66.32 -31.95
N VAL A 21 8.96 -65.16 -32.58
CA VAL A 21 9.66 -64.78 -33.81
C VAL A 21 10.16 -63.32 -33.62
N ALA A 22 11.46 -63.20 -33.63
CA ALA A 22 12.14 -61.91 -33.64
C ALA A 22 12.10 -61.36 -35.07
N ALA A 23 11.43 -60.21 -35.24
CA ALA A 23 11.59 -59.33 -36.38
C ALA A 23 12.33 -58.08 -35.97
N LEU A 24 13.56 -57.98 -36.41
CA LEU A 24 14.41 -56.78 -36.22
C LEU A 24 13.89 -55.69 -37.17
N VAL A 25 13.16 -54.73 -36.65
CA VAL A 25 12.84 -53.49 -37.38
C VAL A 25 13.77 -52.40 -36.86
N LEU A 26 14.74 -52.03 -37.70
CA LEU A 26 15.54 -50.81 -37.49
C LEU A 26 14.62 -49.61 -37.59
N ASN A 27 14.22 -49.05 -36.45
CA ASN A 27 13.63 -47.71 -36.36
C ASN A 27 14.77 -46.69 -36.23
N THR A 28 15.04 -45.99 -37.31
CA THR A 28 15.82 -44.76 -37.30
C THR A 28 15.08 -43.75 -36.43
N ALA A 29 15.56 -43.55 -35.19
CA ALA A 29 15.13 -42.47 -34.35
C ALA A 29 15.61 -41.15 -35.00
N GLN A 30 14.69 -40.45 -35.65
CA GLN A 30 14.85 -39.02 -35.88
C GLN A 30 14.82 -38.32 -34.50
N SER A 31 15.99 -37.90 -34.05
CA SER A 31 16.11 -36.94 -32.97
C SER A 31 15.44 -35.66 -33.41
N GLN A 32 14.18 -35.45 -32.98
CA GLN A 32 13.64 -34.08 -32.88
C GLN A 32 14.49 -33.37 -31.83
N SER A 33 15.40 -32.53 -32.30
CA SER A 33 15.99 -31.47 -31.50
C SER A 33 14.86 -30.55 -31.06
N GLY A 34 14.28 -30.82 -29.89
CA GLY A 34 13.54 -29.84 -29.15
C GLY A 34 14.49 -28.66 -28.92
N SER A 35 14.29 -27.58 -29.64
CA SER A 35 14.91 -26.33 -29.33
C SER A 35 14.45 -26.00 -27.90
N ALA A 36 15.34 -26.23 -26.92
CA ALA A 36 15.26 -25.57 -25.66
C ALA A 36 15.26 -24.06 -26.00
N SER A 37 14.14 -23.40 -25.80
CA SER A 37 14.05 -21.95 -25.84
C SER A 37 15.13 -21.47 -24.85
N THR A 38 16.20 -20.92 -25.38
CA THR A 38 17.11 -20.10 -24.59
C THR A 38 16.24 -19.10 -23.83
N PRO A 39 16.41 -18.96 -22.50
CA PRO A 39 15.74 -17.87 -21.78
C PRO A 39 16.09 -16.59 -22.51
N ASP A 40 15.07 -15.81 -22.88
CA ASP A 40 15.27 -14.51 -23.49
C ASP A 40 16.24 -13.72 -22.60
N ALA A 41 17.38 -13.33 -23.16
CA ALA A 41 18.37 -12.51 -22.49
C ALA A 41 17.86 -11.09 -22.20
N ASN A 42 16.60 -10.79 -22.52
CA ASN A 42 15.84 -9.60 -22.16
C ASN A 42 14.98 -9.76 -20.89
N ALA A 43 15.11 -10.85 -20.13
CA ALA A 43 14.37 -11.05 -18.89
C ALA A 43 14.86 -10.15 -17.71
N ASN A 44 15.90 -9.35 -17.91
CA ASN A 44 16.46 -8.40 -16.91
C ASN A 44 16.24 -6.92 -17.31
N GLY A 45 15.17 -6.59 -18.00
CA GLY A 45 14.81 -5.19 -18.18
C GLY A 45 14.44 -4.53 -16.83
N ALA A 46 14.81 -3.26 -16.65
CA ALA A 46 14.46 -2.49 -15.46
C ALA A 46 12.94 -2.45 -15.19
N ILE A 47 12.11 -2.67 -16.24
CA ILE A 47 10.66 -2.72 -16.17
C ILE A 47 10.15 -4.02 -16.81
N GLN A 48 9.30 -4.74 -16.07
CA GLN A 48 8.58 -5.92 -16.56
C GLN A 48 7.08 -5.75 -16.32
N LYS A 49 6.27 -5.97 -17.37
CA LYS A 49 4.80 -5.97 -17.28
C LYS A 49 4.27 -7.39 -17.44
N SER A 50 3.32 -7.79 -16.61
CA SER A 50 2.59 -9.06 -16.76
C SER A 50 1.12 -8.90 -16.35
N LEU A 51 0.29 -9.84 -16.78
CA LEU A 51 -1.10 -9.92 -16.37
C LEU A 51 -1.17 -10.29 -14.87
N PHE A 52 -1.87 -9.49 -14.07
CA PHE A 52 -2.14 -9.77 -12.65
C PHE A 52 -3.47 -10.53 -12.47
N GLY A 53 -4.45 -10.28 -13.32
CA GLY A 53 -5.75 -10.95 -13.31
C GLY A 53 -6.81 -10.19 -14.11
N HIS A 54 -8.08 -10.56 -13.87
CA HIS A 54 -9.22 -9.92 -14.51
C HIS A 54 -10.23 -9.44 -13.46
N LEU A 55 -10.75 -8.24 -13.63
CA LEU A 55 -11.88 -7.77 -12.85
C LEU A 55 -13.15 -8.59 -13.19
N PRO A 56 -14.20 -8.57 -12.32
CA PRO A 56 -15.45 -9.28 -12.58
C PRO A 56 -16.15 -8.90 -13.89
N ASP A 57 -15.88 -7.71 -14.43
CA ASP A 57 -16.41 -7.22 -15.70
C ASP A 57 -15.55 -7.63 -16.92
N GLY A 58 -14.46 -8.38 -16.69
CA GLY A 58 -13.57 -8.91 -17.71
C GLY A 58 -12.40 -8.00 -18.10
N ARG A 59 -12.29 -6.79 -17.52
CA ARG A 59 -11.13 -5.91 -17.77
C ARG A 59 -9.86 -6.53 -17.20
N GLU A 60 -8.77 -6.43 -17.97
CA GLU A 60 -7.45 -6.89 -17.57
C GLU A 60 -6.85 -5.95 -16.50
N VAL A 61 -6.20 -6.54 -15.51
CA VAL A 61 -5.40 -5.88 -14.49
C VAL A 61 -3.96 -6.31 -14.67
N ASP A 62 -3.07 -5.33 -14.80
CA ASP A 62 -1.65 -5.54 -15.01
C ASP A 62 -0.87 -5.36 -13.71
N VAL A 63 0.28 -6.03 -13.60
CA VAL A 63 1.33 -5.75 -12.63
C VAL A 63 2.61 -5.33 -13.33
N TYR A 64 3.27 -4.35 -12.77
CA TYR A 64 4.55 -3.80 -13.23
C TYR A 64 5.60 -4.05 -12.15
N ARG A 65 6.72 -4.67 -12.55
CA ARG A 65 7.91 -4.81 -11.70
C ARG A 65 8.93 -3.81 -12.18
N LEU A 66 9.38 -2.96 -11.29
CA LEU A 66 10.44 -1.97 -11.49
C LEU A 66 11.66 -2.40 -10.67
N THR A 67 12.85 -2.32 -11.24
CA THR A 67 14.10 -2.71 -10.56
C THR A 67 15.16 -1.64 -10.83
N ASN A 68 15.77 -1.09 -9.77
CA ASN A 68 16.84 -0.14 -9.91
C ASN A 68 18.22 -0.85 -10.05
N SER A 69 19.28 -0.08 -10.34
CA SER A 69 20.65 -0.61 -10.51
C SER A 69 21.22 -1.27 -9.25
N ASN A 70 20.67 -0.96 -8.06
CA ASN A 70 21.10 -1.52 -6.77
C ASN A 70 20.30 -2.78 -6.37
N GLY A 71 19.35 -3.21 -7.18
CA GLY A 71 18.55 -4.43 -6.97
C GLY A 71 17.31 -4.24 -6.10
N ILE A 72 16.94 -3.01 -5.71
CA ILE A 72 15.62 -2.74 -5.11
C ILE A 72 14.55 -3.05 -6.15
N GLU A 73 13.54 -3.81 -5.75
CA GLU A 73 12.42 -4.23 -6.59
C GLU A 73 11.11 -3.68 -6.04
N LEU A 74 10.35 -2.98 -6.88
CA LEU A 74 9.01 -2.48 -6.60
C LEU A 74 8.01 -3.17 -7.53
N GLN A 75 6.92 -3.71 -6.98
CA GLN A 75 5.80 -4.22 -7.78
C GLN A 75 4.56 -3.37 -7.55
N VAL A 76 3.95 -2.91 -8.65
CA VAL A 76 2.76 -2.07 -8.64
C VAL A 76 1.72 -2.63 -9.60
N THR A 77 0.47 -2.71 -9.16
CA THR A 77 -0.65 -3.02 -10.07
C THR A 77 -1.40 -1.75 -10.46
N ASN A 78 -1.99 -1.75 -11.65
CA ASN A 78 -2.86 -0.65 -12.09
C ASN A 78 -4.27 -0.71 -11.48
N TYR A 79 -4.61 -1.73 -10.69
CA TYR A 79 -5.80 -1.72 -9.83
C TYR A 79 -5.47 -0.99 -8.53
N GLY A 80 -6.13 0.12 -8.27
CA GLY A 80 -5.90 0.97 -7.11
C GLY A 80 -4.50 1.63 -7.06
N GLY A 81 -3.67 1.47 -8.09
CA GLY A 81 -2.25 1.89 -8.06
C GLY A 81 -1.48 1.24 -6.91
N ILE A 82 -1.88 0.01 -6.54
CA ILE A 82 -1.42 -0.66 -5.32
C ILE A 82 0.05 -1.08 -5.44
N ILE A 83 0.87 -0.67 -4.49
CA ILE A 83 2.19 -1.25 -4.24
C ILE A 83 1.99 -2.62 -3.60
N LEU A 84 2.29 -3.68 -4.35
CA LEU A 84 2.12 -5.07 -3.94
C LEU A 84 3.32 -5.57 -3.14
N SER A 85 4.52 -5.11 -3.49
CA SER A 85 5.79 -5.59 -2.97
C SER A 85 6.85 -4.51 -3.09
N LEU A 86 7.70 -4.42 -2.10
CA LEU A 86 8.90 -3.56 -2.11
C LEU A 86 10.03 -4.30 -1.42
N LYS A 87 11.01 -4.76 -2.20
CA LYS A 87 12.16 -5.51 -1.69
C LYS A 87 13.36 -4.60 -1.51
N THR A 88 13.85 -4.52 -0.28
CA THR A 88 15.01 -3.72 0.11
C THR A 88 16.06 -4.56 0.82
N PRO A 89 17.36 -4.23 0.70
CA PRO A 89 18.41 -5.00 1.36
C PRO A 89 18.47 -4.72 2.87
N ASN A 90 18.85 -5.72 3.65
CA ASN A 90 19.31 -5.56 5.01
C ASN A 90 20.80 -5.25 5.08
N MET A 91 21.39 -5.12 6.29
CA MET A 91 22.84 -4.88 6.49
C MET A 91 23.73 -5.99 5.93
N ALA A 92 23.23 -7.22 5.76
CA ALA A 92 23.98 -8.33 5.16
C ALA A 92 23.89 -8.32 3.62
N GLY A 93 23.04 -7.47 3.04
CA GLY A 93 22.75 -7.42 1.60
C GLY A 93 21.65 -8.36 1.15
N ASP A 94 20.94 -9.02 2.08
CA ASP A 94 19.81 -9.88 1.75
C ASP A 94 18.55 -9.02 1.53
N PHE A 95 17.83 -9.31 0.45
CA PHE A 95 16.61 -8.59 0.08
C PHE A 95 15.37 -9.30 0.63
N ASP A 96 14.52 -8.56 1.36
CA ASP A 96 13.20 -9.01 1.76
C ASP A 96 12.14 -7.99 1.34
N ASP A 97 10.93 -8.49 1.13
CA ASP A 97 9.75 -7.67 0.91
C ASP A 97 9.32 -7.04 2.24
N ILE A 98 9.26 -5.72 2.29
CA ILE A 98 8.89 -4.97 3.49
C ILE A 98 7.46 -4.42 3.45
N ALA A 99 6.72 -4.60 2.34
CA ALA A 99 5.37 -4.10 2.17
C ALA A 99 4.32 -5.19 2.44
N LEU A 100 3.31 -4.92 3.26
CA LEU A 100 2.16 -5.82 3.43
C LEU A 100 1.24 -5.75 2.21
N GLY A 101 0.62 -6.87 1.85
CA GLY A 101 -0.30 -6.97 0.73
C GLY A 101 -0.48 -8.43 0.28
N PHE A 102 -0.94 -8.60 -0.95
CA PHE A 102 -1.17 -9.92 -1.54
C PHE A 102 -0.48 -10.02 -2.89
N ASP A 103 -0.26 -11.26 -3.35
CA ASP A 103 0.34 -11.60 -4.63
C ASP A 103 -0.69 -11.98 -5.71
N SER A 104 -1.98 -11.85 -5.41
CA SER A 104 -3.06 -12.14 -6.35
C SER A 104 -4.17 -11.09 -6.31
N LEU A 105 -4.76 -10.81 -7.48
CA LEU A 105 -5.89 -9.90 -7.61
C LEU A 105 -7.13 -10.40 -6.85
N GLU A 106 -7.35 -11.73 -6.85
CA GLU A 106 -8.47 -12.37 -6.18
C GLU A 106 -8.50 -12.07 -4.68
N ALA A 107 -7.32 -11.97 -4.05
CA ALA A 107 -7.22 -11.62 -2.63
C ALA A 107 -7.70 -10.18 -2.37
N TYR A 108 -7.32 -9.22 -3.22
CA TYR A 108 -7.81 -7.82 -3.15
C TYR A 108 -9.29 -7.68 -3.48
N LEU A 109 -9.86 -8.58 -4.28
CA LEU A 109 -11.28 -8.60 -4.64
C LEU A 109 -12.13 -9.43 -3.67
N SER A 110 -11.51 -10.13 -2.72
CA SER A 110 -12.20 -11.03 -1.77
C SER A 110 -13.14 -10.26 -0.82
N ASP A 111 -14.20 -10.94 -0.37
CA ASP A 111 -15.12 -10.38 0.62
C ASP A 111 -14.42 -10.08 1.95
N ALA A 112 -13.45 -10.92 2.35
CA ALA A 112 -12.66 -10.71 3.57
C ALA A 112 -11.87 -9.38 3.49
N TYR A 113 -11.17 -9.14 2.37
CA TYR A 113 -10.42 -7.89 2.18
C TYR A 113 -11.34 -6.67 2.12
N ARG A 114 -12.47 -6.78 1.39
CA ARG A 114 -13.44 -5.68 1.27
C ARG A 114 -14.11 -5.34 2.60
N GLN A 115 -14.32 -6.34 3.46
CA GLN A 115 -14.89 -6.14 4.79
C GLN A 115 -13.90 -5.51 5.76
N ALA A 116 -12.66 -6.00 5.80
CA ALA A 116 -11.58 -5.45 6.60
C ALA A 116 -11.09 -4.09 6.07
N ASN A 117 -11.05 -3.96 4.75
CA ASN A 117 -10.70 -2.78 3.96
C ASN A 117 -9.46 -2.01 4.49
N PRO A 118 -8.29 -2.66 4.61
CA PRO A 118 -7.10 -2.04 5.19
C PRO A 118 -6.36 -1.12 4.21
N TYR A 119 -6.77 -1.04 2.94
CA TYR A 119 -6.17 -0.20 1.89
C TYR A 119 -4.69 -0.51 1.59
N PHE A 120 -4.24 -1.75 1.77
CA PHE A 120 -2.83 -2.14 1.59
C PHE A 120 -2.25 -1.60 0.29
N GLY A 121 -1.20 -0.75 0.41
CA GLY A 121 -0.41 -0.24 -0.69
C GLY A 121 -1.12 0.67 -1.69
N ALA A 122 -2.37 1.06 -1.44
CA ALA A 122 -3.21 1.74 -2.43
C ALA A 122 -2.94 3.25 -2.52
N ILE A 123 -3.21 3.83 -3.70
CA ILE A 123 -3.42 5.26 -3.85
C ILE A 123 -4.75 5.62 -3.22
N ILE A 124 -4.73 6.57 -2.31
CA ILE A 124 -5.92 7.08 -1.63
C ILE A 124 -6.36 8.40 -2.24
N GLY A 125 -7.63 8.49 -2.54
CA GLY A 125 -8.32 9.64 -3.11
C GLY A 125 -9.79 9.34 -3.40
N ARG A 126 -10.61 10.37 -3.71
CA ARG A 126 -10.25 11.78 -3.96
C ARG A 126 -9.76 12.49 -2.70
N TYR A 127 -10.17 12.03 -1.50
CA TYR A 127 -9.80 12.63 -0.21
C TYR A 127 -9.30 11.57 0.76
N GLY A 128 -8.03 11.63 1.10
CA GLY A 128 -7.38 10.78 2.09
C GLY A 128 -7.83 11.13 3.51
N ASN A 129 -7.87 10.10 4.37
CA ASN A 129 -8.39 10.17 5.72
C ASN A 129 -9.89 10.55 5.76
N ARG A 130 -10.38 11.18 6.83
CA ARG A 130 -11.81 11.34 7.13
C ARG A 130 -12.36 12.71 6.79
N ILE A 131 -13.65 12.74 6.41
CA ILE A 131 -14.52 13.93 6.40
C ILE A 131 -15.70 13.63 7.33
N ALA A 132 -15.87 14.46 8.36
CA ALA A 132 -16.86 14.29 9.42
C ALA A 132 -18.29 14.23 8.84
N ASN A 133 -19.05 13.22 9.28
CA ASN A 133 -20.43 12.96 8.86
C ASN A 133 -20.63 12.83 7.34
N GLY A 134 -19.55 12.62 6.58
CA GLY A 134 -19.59 12.60 5.12
C GLY A 134 -20.12 13.90 4.50
N GLN A 135 -19.86 15.06 5.11
CA GLN A 135 -20.42 16.33 4.67
C GLN A 135 -19.39 17.45 4.75
N PHE A 136 -19.48 18.38 3.81
CA PHE A 136 -18.77 19.65 3.84
C PHE A 136 -19.56 20.74 3.11
N SER A 137 -19.25 22.01 3.39
CA SER A 137 -19.80 23.16 2.68
C SER A 137 -18.76 23.81 1.81
N LEU A 138 -19.10 24.13 0.57
CA LEU A 138 -18.19 24.78 -0.37
C LEU A 138 -18.97 25.78 -1.23
N ASN A 139 -18.54 27.04 -1.28
CA ASN A 139 -19.15 28.12 -2.06
C ASN A 139 -20.64 28.34 -1.78
N GLY A 140 -21.12 28.01 -0.57
CA GLY A 140 -22.52 28.15 -0.14
C GLY A 140 -23.38 26.91 -0.38
N ASP A 141 -22.88 25.91 -1.08
CA ASP A 141 -23.55 24.64 -1.27
C ASP A 141 -23.07 23.61 -0.25
N GLN A 142 -23.98 22.73 0.18
CA GLN A 142 -23.66 21.58 1.05
C GLN A 142 -23.53 20.32 0.19
N TYR A 143 -22.43 19.62 0.36
CA TYR A 143 -22.15 18.35 -0.30
C TYR A 143 -22.25 17.19 0.69
N THR A 144 -22.82 16.08 0.23
CA THR A 144 -22.93 14.84 0.99
C THR A 144 -22.20 13.74 0.25
N LEU A 145 -21.23 13.16 0.91
CA LEU A 145 -20.39 12.07 0.42
C LEU A 145 -20.91 10.71 0.89
N ALA A 146 -20.46 9.65 0.25
CA ALA A 146 -20.73 8.29 0.72
C ALA A 146 -20.16 8.08 2.14
N SER A 147 -20.97 7.48 3.03
CA SER A 147 -20.54 7.08 4.37
C SER A 147 -20.05 5.64 4.33
N ASN A 148 -18.77 5.42 4.61
CA ASN A 148 -18.11 4.11 4.59
C ASN A 148 -17.32 3.81 5.87
N ASP A 149 -17.35 4.72 6.86
CA ASP A 149 -16.76 4.56 8.18
C ASP A 149 -17.75 5.10 9.25
N GLY A 150 -18.70 4.26 9.63
CA GLY A 150 -19.85 4.71 10.43
C GLY A 150 -20.64 5.80 9.70
N ASN A 151 -20.69 7.01 10.29
CA ASN A 151 -21.27 8.18 9.64
C ASN A 151 -20.27 9.01 8.84
N ASN A 152 -18.98 8.70 8.93
CA ASN A 152 -17.95 9.47 8.27
C ASN A 152 -17.69 8.95 6.85
N HIS A 153 -17.10 9.82 6.04
CA HIS A 153 -16.45 9.44 4.79
C HIS A 153 -14.98 9.17 5.07
N LEU A 154 -14.44 8.09 4.54
CA LEU A 154 -13.05 7.67 4.72
C LEU A 154 -12.43 7.31 3.36
N HIS A 155 -11.22 7.81 3.10
CA HIS A 155 -10.35 7.40 2.00
C HIS A 155 -11.02 7.39 0.61
N GLY A 156 -11.86 8.39 0.34
CA GLY A 156 -12.51 8.54 -0.97
C GLY A 156 -13.81 7.75 -1.15
N GLY A 157 -14.28 7.03 -0.11
CA GLY A 157 -15.62 6.42 -0.09
C GLY A 157 -15.67 4.93 -0.42
N GLN A 158 -16.83 4.49 -0.90
CA GLN A 158 -17.09 3.07 -1.21
C GLN A 158 -16.28 2.57 -2.41
N GLN A 159 -16.12 3.42 -3.42
CA GLN A 159 -15.37 3.19 -4.66
C GLN A 159 -14.29 4.27 -4.81
N GLY A 160 -13.41 4.38 -3.80
CA GLY A 160 -12.28 5.30 -3.82
C GLY A 160 -11.21 4.89 -4.84
N PHE A 161 -10.15 5.67 -4.93
CA PHE A 161 -9.05 5.49 -5.88
C PHE A 161 -8.32 4.17 -5.70
N ASP A 162 -8.43 3.55 -4.54
CA ASP A 162 -7.94 2.22 -4.18
C ASP A 162 -8.66 1.07 -4.91
N LYS A 163 -9.83 1.32 -5.49
CA LYS A 163 -10.69 0.29 -6.13
C LYS A 163 -10.96 0.55 -7.60
N VAL A 164 -10.27 1.50 -8.21
CA VAL A 164 -10.43 1.83 -9.64
C VAL A 164 -9.27 1.28 -10.47
N LEU A 165 -9.53 1.08 -11.76
CA LEU A 165 -8.51 0.68 -12.72
C LEU A 165 -7.87 1.93 -13.32
N TRP A 166 -6.59 2.16 -13.01
CA TRP A 166 -5.81 3.27 -13.53
C TRP A 166 -5.28 2.94 -14.93
N GLN A 167 -5.19 3.95 -15.78
CA GLN A 167 -4.37 3.86 -16.99
C GLN A 167 -2.90 3.94 -16.59
N ALA A 168 -2.12 2.93 -16.95
CA ALA A 168 -0.73 2.80 -16.53
C ALA A 168 0.21 2.84 -17.73
N GLU A 169 1.23 3.70 -17.65
CA GLU A 169 2.26 3.87 -18.66
C GLU A 169 3.64 3.78 -18.00
N PRO A 170 4.42 2.70 -18.26
CA PRO A 170 5.76 2.58 -17.73
C PRO A 170 6.73 3.50 -18.48
N PHE A 171 7.76 3.99 -17.78
CA PHE A 171 8.82 4.80 -18.34
C PHE A 171 10.18 4.47 -17.71
N GLU A 172 11.23 4.79 -18.46
CA GLU A 172 12.62 4.77 -18.01
C GLU A 172 13.29 6.04 -18.51
N ASN A 173 13.98 6.76 -17.63
CA ASN A 173 14.68 8.00 -17.92
C ASN A 173 15.91 8.15 -17.02
N ASP A 174 16.57 9.32 -17.07
CA ASP A 174 17.78 9.61 -16.28
C ASP A 174 17.51 9.67 -14.75
N GLU A 175 16.26 9.77 -14.31
CA GLU A 175 15.87 9.78 -12.90
C GLU A 175 15.63 8.36 -12.34
N GLY A 176 15.34 7.39 -13.22
CA GLY A 176 15.10 6.00 -12.83
C GLY A 176 14.05 5.30 -13.69
N THR A 177 13.48 4.24 -13.13
CA THR A 177 12.38 3.48 -13.73
C THR A 177 11.07 3.84 -13.04
N GLY A 178 9.97 3.97 -13.80
CA GLY A 178 8.73 4.44 -13.19
C GLY A 178 7.46 4.01 -13.89
N LEU A 179 6.35 4.41 -13.29
CA LEU A 179 4.99 4.14 -13.76
C LEU A 179 4.15 5.40 -13.59
N VAL A 180 3.59 5.91 -14.70
CA VAL A 180 2.59 6.98 -14.69
C VAL A 180 1.21 6.34 -14.62
N LEU A 181 0.44 6.70 -13.61
CA LEU A 181 -0.92 6.24 -13.37
C LEU A 181 -1.89 7.41 -13.55
N ARG A 182 -2.89 7.27 -14.42
CA ARG A 182 -3.89 8.32 -14.68
C ARG A 182 -5.29 7.80 -14.43
N TYR A 183 -6.09 8.61 -13.74
CA TYR A 183 -7.50 8.34 -13.51
C TYR A 183 -8.32 9.64 -13.64
N ILE A 184 -9.52 9.49 -14.17
CA ILE A 184 -10.50 10.57 -14.25
C ILE A 184 -11.64 10.20 -13.30
N SER A 185 -11.78 10.98 -12.23
CA SER A 185 -12.91 10.90 -11.32
C SER A 185 -13.98 11.88 -11.79
N GLU A 186 -15.11 11.34 -12.23
CA GLU A 186 -16.18 12.15 -12.85
C GLU A 186 -16.91 13.03 -11.82
N ASP A 187 -17.59 14.08 -12.30
CA ASP A 187 -18.40 14.97 -11.45
C ASP A 187 -19.48 14.17 -10.73
N GLY A 188 -19.50 14.22 -9.39
CA GLY A 188 -20.44 13.50 -8.55
C GLY A 188 -19.96 12.11 -8.11
N GLU A 189 -18.79 11.63 -8.53
CA GLU A 189 -18.23 10.36 -8.02
C GLU A 189 -18.07 10.45 -6.50
N GLU A 190 -18.61 9.45 -5.77
CA GLU A 190 -18.67 9.39 -4.29
C GLU A 190 -19.32 10.64 -3.62
N GLY A 191 -19.95 11.52 -4.41
CA GLY A 191 -20.59 12.76 -3.97
C GLY A 191 -19.73 14.03 -4.13
N TYR A 192 -18.52 13.92 -4.62
CA TYR A 192 -17.62 15.07 -4.81
C TYR A 192 -18.01 15.91 -6.03
N PRO A 193 -17.97 17.25 -5.93
CA PRO A 193 -18.19 18.13 -7.07
C PRO A 193 -16.99 18.14 -8.03
N GLY A 194 -17.29 18.30 -9.31
CA GLY A 194 -16.30 18.51 -10.36
C GLY A 194 -15.65 17.23 -10.88
N ARG A 195 -15.29 17.29 -12.15
CA ARG A 195 -14.47 16.29 -12.81
C ARG A 195 -13.01 16.52 -12.45
N LEU A 196 -12.36 15.53 -11.84
CA LEU A 196 -10.97 15.57 -11.42
C LEU A 196 -10.11 14.68 -12.33
N GLU A 197 -9.14 15.27 -13.01
CA GLU A 197 -8.10 14.54 -13.72
C GLU A 197 -6.90 14.36 -12.80
N THR A 198 -6.56 13.12 -12.48
CA THR A 198 -5.51 12.79 -11.52
C THR A 198 -4.39 12.01 -12.21
N GLU A 199 -3.16 12.39 -11.93
CA GLU A 199 -1.95 11.68 -12.31
C GLU A 199 -1.10 11.40 -11.08
N VAL A 200 -0.68 10.14 -10.92
CA VAL A 200 0.26 9.71 -9.88
C VAL A 200 1.44 9.06 -10.57
N ILE A 201 2.66 9.45 -10.21
CA ILE A 201 3.87 8.94 -10.80
C ILE A 201 4.69 8.26 -9.71
N TYR A 202 4.98 6.98 -9.87
CA TYR A 202 5.96 6.26 -9.08
C TYR A 202 7.28 6.22 -9.85
N THR A 203 8.35 6.69 -9.21
CA THR A 203 9.71 6.59 -9.75
C THR A 203 10.61 5.88 -8.75
N LEU A 204 11.21 4.76 -9.16
CA LEU A 204 12.24 4.07 -8.41
C LEU A 204 13.59 4.52 -8.94
N THR A 205 14.34 5.27 -8.12
CA THR A 205 15.62 5.87 -8.51
C THR A 205 16.81 4.95 -8.19
N ASP A 206 17.96 5.23 -8.81
CA ASP A 206 19.22 4.55 -8.48
C ASP A 206 19.82 5.00 -7.13
N ASP A 207 19.30 6.06 -6.53
CA ASP A 207 19.62 6.49 -5.16
C ASP A 207 18.82 5.74 -4.08
N ASN A 208 18.12 4.65 -4.47
CA ASN A 208 17.26 3.85 -3.60
C ASN A 208 16.06 4.62 -3.03
N GLU A 209 15.48 5.49 -3.83
CA GLU A 209 14.30 6.25 -3.49
C GLU A 209 13.09 5.77 -4.28
N LEU A 210 11.95 5.66 -3.62
CA LEU A 210 10.64 5.63 -4.25
C LEU A 210 10.07 7.05 -4.16
N VAL A 211 10.03 7.72 -5.28
CA VAL A 211 9.40 9.04 -5.41
C VAL A 211 7.96 8.85 -5.84
N VAL A 212 7.04 9.50 -5.14
CA VAL A 212 5.61 9.53 -5.46
C VAL A 212 5.21 10.97 -5.72
N ASP A 213 4.93 11.27 -6.97
CA ASP A 213 4.41 12.57 -7.40
C ASP A 213 2.91 12.50 -7.65
N TYR A 214 2.20 13.48 -7.14
CA TYR A 214 0.77 13.64 -7.38
C TYR A 214 0.50 14.94 -8.13
N ARG A 215 -0.39 14.87 -9.09
CA ARG A 215 -0.91 16.03 -9.82
C ARG A 215 -2.40 15.87 -10.08
N ALA A 216 -3.18 16.92 -9.86
CA ALA A 216 -4.59 16.92 -10.25
C ALA A 216 -5.05 18.29 -10.71
N VAL A 217 -6.06 18.30 -11.60
CA VAL A 217 -6.77 19.48 -12.07
C VAL A 217 -8.27 19.21 -12.08
N THR A 218 -9.08 20.24 -11.92
CA THR A 218 -10.53 20.11 -11.84
C THR A 218 -11.26 21.18 -12.66
N ASP A 219 -12.51 20.90 -13.04
CA ASP A 219 -13.40 21.85 -13.70
C ASP A 219 -14.35 22.58 -12.73
N LYS A 220 -14.46 22.11 -11.46
CA LYS A 220 -15.20 22.78 -10.36
C LYS A 220 -14.37 22.72 -9.08
N ALA A 221 -14.58 23.68 -8.18
CA ALA A 221 -13.95 23.64 -6.86
C ALA A 221 -14.32 22.35 -6.12
N THR A 222 -13.32 21.64 -5.59
CA THR A 222 -13.49 20.34 -4.93
C THR A 222 -12.37 20.12 -3.92
N PRO A 223 -12.63 19.43 -2.79
CA PRO A 223 -11.55 19.04 -1.89
C PRO A 223 -10.73 17.89 -2.50
N VAL A 224 -9.40 18.03 -2.42
CA VAL A 224 -8.42 17.01 -2.87
C VAL A 224 -7.38 16.80 -1.77
N ASN A 225 -7.14 15.56 -1.42
CA ASN A 225 -6.08 15.15 -0.47
C ASN A 225 -5.65 13.74 -0.88
N LEU A 226 -4.55 13.62 -1.62
CA LEU A 226 -4.05 12.34 -2.13
C LEU A 226 -2.92 11.84 -1.24
N THR A 227 -2.91 10.54 -0.98
CA THR A 227 -1.83 9.89 -0.24
C THR A 227 -1.61 8.45 -0.71
N GLN A 228 -0.54 7.82 -0.23
CA GLN A 228 -0.16 6.44 -0.50
C GLN A 228 -0.23 5.64 0.81
N HIS A 229 -0.99 4.53 0.82
CA HIS A 229 -1.32 3.78 2.03
C HIS A 229 -0.53 2.47 2.15
N SER A 230 0.78 2.51 1.91
CA SER A 230 1.63 1.36 2.16
C SER A 230 1.74 1.05 3.65
N TYR A 231 1.57 -0.23 3.98
CA TYR A 231 1.95 -0.75 5.28
C TYR A 231 3.34 -1.36 5.17
N PHE A 232 4.21 -0.97 6.08
CA PHE A 232 5.57 -1.49 6.14
C PHE A 232 5.81 -2.34 7.38
N ASN A 233 6.65 -3.35 7.22
CA ASN A 233 7.37 -4.00 8.32
C ASN A 233 8.82 -4.19 7.87
N LEU A 234 9.75 -3.42 8.43
CA LEU A 234 11.15 -3.43 7.99
C LEU A 234 11.91 -4.72 8.39
N LYS A 235 11.31 -5.59 9.24
CA LYS A 235 11.81 -6.96 9.48
C LYS A 235 11.55 -7.88 8.28
N GLY A 236 10.58 -7.53 7.43
CA GLY A 236 10.06 -8.30 6.32
C GLY A 236 8.55 -8.53 6.46
N GLU A 237 7.86 -8.62 5.33
CA GLU A 237 6.43 -8.90 5.25
C GLU A 237 6.11 -10.25 5.92
N GLY A 238 5.02 -10.31 6.68
CA GLY A 238 4.63 -11.51 7.43
C GLY A 238 5.47 -11.81 8.67
N SER A 239 6.41 -10.95 9.03
CA SER A 239 7.17 -11.02 10.28
C SER A 239 6.30 -10.62 11.48
N ASP A 240 6.89 -10.67 12.70
CA ASP A 240 6.27 -10.27 13.96
C ASP A 240 5.90 -8.78 13.98
N THR A 241 5.51 -8.26 15.13
CA THR A 241 5.04 -6.88 15.31
C THR A 241 6.10 -5.81 14.98
N ILE A 242 5.61 -4.59 14.74
CA ILE A 242 6.47 -3.41 14.47
C ILE A 242 6.90 -2.68 15.75
N LEU A 243 6.62 -3.22 16.93
CA LEU A 243 6.72 -2.49 18.19
C LEU A 243 8.15 -2.09 18.59
N ASP A 244 9.16 -2.79 18.09
CA ASP A 244 10.60 -2.51 18.32
C ASP A 244 11.22 -1.62 17.22
N HIS A 245 10.48 -1.30 16.14
CA HIS A 245 10.92 -0.30 15.18
C HIS A 245 11.06 1.05 15.87
N GLN A 246 12.17 1.72 15.64
CA GLN A 246 12.38 3.08 16.13
C GLN A 246 11.84 4.09 15.14
N LEU A 247 10.96 4.95 15.61
CA LEU A 247 10.30 6.00 14.85
C LEU A 247 10.74 7.38 15.34
N MET A 248 11.06 8.26 14.41
CA MET A 248 11.17 9.70 14.61
C MET A 248 10.20 10.41 13.68
N ILE A 249 9.44 11.38 14.16
CA ILE A 249 8.58 12.26 13.38
C ILE A 249 8.99 13.71 13.63
N ASN A 250 9.22 14.46 12.57
CA ASN A 250 9.61 15.87 12.63
C ASN A 250 8.38 16.76 12.87
N ALA A 251 7.75 16.62 14.03
CA ALA A 251 6.54 17.33 14.41
C ALA A 251 6.52 17.62 15.90
N ALA A 252 6.26 18.88 16.28
CA ALA A 252 6.07 19.31 17.67
C ALA A 252 4.60 19.27 18.11
N GLU A 253 3.69 19.05 17.18
CA GLU A 253 2.23 19.04 17.40
C GLU A 253 1.57 17.92 16.62
N PHE A 254 0.37 17.54 17.05
CA PHE A 254 -0.51 16.62 16.34
C PHE A 254 -1.96 17.13 16.41
N THR A 255 -2.82 16.60 15.56
CA THR A 255 -4.26 16.89 15.61
C THR A 255 -4.96 15.85 16.48
N PRO A 256 -5.41 16.19 17.70
CA PRO A 256 -6.16 15.28 18.55
C PRO A 256 -7.52 14.95 17.94
N ILE A 257 -7.96 13.71 18.16
CA ILE A 257 -9.21 13.16 17.62
C ILE A 257 -10.26 12.97 18.71
N ASN A 258 -11.51 12.84 18.30
CA ASN A 258 -12.60 12.37 19.13
C ASN A 258 -12.78 10.83 19.00
N ASP A 259 -13.77 10.28 19.70
CA ASP A 259 -14.12 8.85 19.71
C ASP A 259 -14.59 8.29 18.34
N ARG A 260 -14.72 9.15 17.32
CA ARG A 260 -15.02 8.78 15.93
C ARG A 260 -13.84 9.03 15.00
N LEU A 261 -12.65 9.21 15.54
CA LEU A 261 -11.40 9.46 14.83
C LEU A 261 -11.41 10.75 13.97
N ILE A 262 -12.26 11.71 14.33
CA ILE A 262 -12.33 13.01 13.66
C ILE A 262 -11.51 14.03 14.45
N PRO A 263 -10.64 14.82 13.81
CA PRO A 263 -9.90 15.89 14.47
C PRO A 263 -10.81 16.88 15.18
N THR A 264 -10.39 17.33 16.36
CA THR A 264 -11.14 18.32 17.16
C THR A 264 -10.97 19.76 16.67
N GLY A 265 -10.05 19.99 15.72
CA GLY A 265 -9.66 21.34 15.27
C GLY A 265 -8.50 21.94 16.07
N GLU A 266 -8.08 21.30 17.17
CA GLU A 266 -6.94 21.68 17.99
C GLU A 266 -5.63 21.21 17.33
N LEU A 267 -4.53 21.98 17.51
CA LEU A 267 -3.16 21.52 17.33
C LEU A 267 -2.57 21.38 18.73
N ARG A 268 -2.24 20.16 19.13
CA ARG A 268 -1.79 19.83 20.48
C ARG A 268 -0.31 19.49 20.49
N SER A 269 0.45 20.05 21.44
CA SER A 269 1.85 19.71 21.63
C SER A 269 2.03 18.21 21.90
N VAL A 270 3.07 17.61 21.29
CA VAL A 270 3.48 16.24 21.58
C VAL A 270 4.26 16.13 22.90
N ASP A 271 4.87 17.23 23.38
CA ASP A 271 5.74 17.26 24.55
C ASP A 271 5.04 16.71 25.80
N GLY A 272 5.68 15.75 26.46
CA GLY A 272 5.16 15.10 27.65
C GLY A 272 3.99 14.14 27.39
N THR A 273 3.70 13.81 26.15
CA THR A 273 2.62 12.88 25.75
C THR A 273 3.19 11.58 25.14
N PRO A 274 2.38 10.51 24.99
CA PRO A 274 2.80 9.32 24.24
C PRO A 274 3.15 9.59 22.78
N PHE A 275 2.73 10.73 22.22
CA PHE A 275 2.90 11.14 20.83
C PHE A 275 4.23 11.83 20.54
N ASP A 276 5.11 12.00 21.53
CA ASP A 276 6.41 12.64 21.35
C ASP A 276 7.40 11.69 20.65
N PHE A 277 7.43 11.74 19.32
CA PHE A 277 8.40 11.09 18.45
C PHE A 277 9.45 12.08 17.89
N THR A 278 9.68 13.20 18.54
CA THR A 278 10.72 14.17 18.14
C THR A 278 12.13 13.60 18.21
N GLN A 279 12.30 12.52 18.98
CA GLN A 279 13.51 11.69 19.02
C GLN A 279 13.15 10.25 18.69
N ALA A 280 14.13 9.51 18.13
CA ALA A 280 13.95 8.09 17.81
C ALA A 280 13.48 7.31 19.04
N THR A 281 12.27 6.74 18.96
CA THR A 281 11.60 6.03 20.05
C THR A 281 10.98 4.76 19.52
N PRO A 282 11.11 3.60 20.22
CA PRO A 282 10.41 2.39 19.82
C PRO A 282 8.89 2.61 19.73
N MET A 283 8.26 2.17 18.64
CA MET A 283 6.80 2.36 18.43
C MET A 283 5.98 1.78 19.58
N GLY A 284 6.46 0.68 20.20
CA GLY A 284 5.79 0.02 21.31
C GLY A 284 6.01 0.63 22.69
N GLU A 285 6.95 1.58 22.84
CA GLU A 285 7.38 2.05 24.16
C GLU A 285 6.26 2.68 25.00
N ARG A 286 5.37 3.42 24.32
CA ARG A 286 4.32 4.21 24.97
C ARG A 286 2.91 3.89 24.48
N ILE A 287 2.77 2.95 23.53
CA ILE A 287 1.50 2.65 22.84
C ILE A 287 0.40 2.10 23.76
N GLU A 288 0.78 1.51 24.90
CA GLU A 288 -0.13 0.96 25.93
C GLU A 288 -0.34 1.90 27.14
N GLN A 289 0.14 3.13 27.07
CA GLN A 289 -0.09 4.09 28.15
C GLN A 289 -1.57 4.44 28.29
N ASP A 290 -2.02 4.68 29.53
CA ASP A 290 -3.37 5.19 29.80
C ASP A 290 -3.50 6.64 29.29
N ASN A 291 -4.00 6.76 28.07
CA ASN A 291 -4.15 8.03 27.36
C ASN A 291 -5.41 7.98 26.48
N GLU A 292 -6.25 8.99 26.57
CA GLU A 292 -7.52 9.10 25.83
C GLU A 292 -7.33 8.97 24.32
N GLN A 293 -6.30 9.60 23.77
CA GLN A 293 -6.06 9.60 22.31
C GLN A 293 -5.62 8.21 21.83
N LEU A 294 -4.76 7.52 22.59
CA LEU A 294 -4.42 6.12 22.32
C LEU A 294 -5.63 5.19 22.42
N ALA A 295 -6.53 5.46 23.40
CA ALA A 295 -7.75 4.69 23.55
C ALA A 295 -8.70 4.87 22.34
N PHE A 296 -8.84 6.10 21.81
CA PHE A 296 -9.66 6.36 20.61
C PHE A 296 -9.11 5.67 19.37
N GLY A 297 -7.78 5.73 19.13
CA GLY A 297 -7.12 5.10 17.98
C GLY A 297 -6.89 3.60 18.11
N GLY A 298 -7.09 3.02 19.31
CA GLY A 298 -6.64 1.65 19.59
C GLY A 298 -5.12 1.50 19.59
N GLY A 299 -4.40 2.62 19.65
CA GLY A 299 -2.98 2.84 19.47
C GLY A 299 -2.73 4.14 18.73
N TYR A 300 -1.67 4.22 17.93
CA TYR A 300 -1.44 5.41 17.10
C TYR A 300 -2.30 5.32 15.82
N ASP A 301 -3.09 6.35 15.58
CA ASP A 301 -3.85 6.62 14.34
C ASP A 301 -4.11 8.12 14.25
N HIS A 302 -3.02 8.91 14.18
CA HIS A 302 -3.08 10.35 14.35
C HIS A 302 -2.26 11.07 13.28
N ASN A 303 -2.74 12.24 12.88
CA ASN A 303 -2.01 13.15 12.01
C ASN A 303 -1.07 14.03 12.83
N PHE A 304 0.20 14.06 12.44
CA PHE A 304 1.25 14.91 13.00
C PHE A 304 1.45 16.13 12.12
N VAL A 305 1.62 17.30 12.77
CA VAL A 305 1.84 18.60 12.13
C VAL A 305 3.33 18.76 11.85
N LEU A 306 3.73 18.63 10.60
CA LEU A 306 5.15 18.65 10.22
C LEU A 306 5.76 20.04 10.39
N ALA A 307 6.99 20.07 10.93
CA ALA A 307 7.78 21.28 11.03
C ALA A 307 8.22 21.76 9.65
N ARG A 308 7.72 22.94 9.21
CA ARG A 308 8.02 23.56 7.91
C ARG A 308 8.41 25.05 8.06
N ASP A 309 9.03 25.42 9.17
CA ASP A 309 9.22 26.81 9.66
C ASP A 309 9.74 27.81 8.62
N SER A 310 10.53 27.37 7.64
CA SER A 310 11.06 28.22 6.58
C SER A 310 10.94 27.64 5.18
N ALA A 311 10.36 26.44 5.07
CA ALA A 311 10.24 25.76 3.79
C ALA A 311 9.08 26.34 2.96
N GLY A 312 9.30 26.53 1.66
CA GLY A 312 8.22 26.82 0.71
C GLY A 312 7.25 25.65 0.60
N ALA A 313 6.04 25.90 0.13
CA ALA A 313 4.99 24.87 -0.01
C ALA A 313 5.44 23.67 -0.88
N GLU A 314 6.32 23.89 -1.85
CA GLU A 314 6.85 22.85 -2.74
C GLU A 314 8.21 22.28 -2.29
N GLU A 315 8.74 22.71 -1.14
CA GLU A 315 10.02 22.23 -0.63
C GLU A 315 9.84 20.94 0.16
N LEU A 316 10.68 19.93 -0.14
CA LEU A 316 10.72 18.68 0.61
C LEU A 316 11.32 18.91 2.01
N VAL A 317 10.60 18.49 3.03
CA VAL A 317 11.11 18.41 4.41
C VAL A 317 11.13 16.96 4.87
N VAL A 318 12.07 16.60 5.73
CA VAL A 318 12.06 15.30 6.41
C VAL A 318 10.82 15.25 7.30
N ALA A 319 9.92 14.31 7.02
CA ALA A 319 8.70 14.08 7.80
C ALA A 319 8.90 13.06 8.90
N ALA A 320 9.50 11.91 8.56
CA ALA A 320 9.71 10.81 9.50
C ALA A 320 10.91 9.95 9.10
N LYS A 321 11.45 9.22 10.08
CA LYS A 321 12.42 8.14 9.88
C LYS A 321 11.99 6.93 10.69
N VAL A 322 12.10 5.75 10.10
CA VAL A 322 11.89 4.48 10.79
C VAL A 322 13.10 3.58 10.57
N TRP A 323 13.61 3.01 11.64
CA TRP A 323 14.72 2.06 11.61
C TRP A 323 14.37 0.78 12.37
N GLU A 324 14.75 -0.37 11.82
CA GLU A 324 14.53 -1.67 12.43
C GLU A 324 15.88 -2.26 12.89
N PRO A 325 16.03 -2.55 14.20
CA PRO A 325 17.34 -2.88 14.77
C PRO A 325 17.97 -4.17 14.30
N GLN A 326 17.20 -5.19 13.91
CA GLN A 326 17.71 -6.53 13.58
C GLN A 326 18.21 -6.59 12.14
N SER A 327 17.44 -6.06 11.20
CA SER A 327 17.80 -5.99 9.79
C SER A 327 18.69 -4.81 9.46
N GLY A 328 18.62 -3.76 10.28
CA GLY A 328 19.25 -2.46 10.03
C GLY A 328 18.54 -1.65 8.95
N ARG A 329 17.42 -2.12 8.39
CA ARG A 329 16.67 -1.37 7.39
C ARG A 329 16.15 -0.07 7.96
N MET A 330 16.27 0.98 7.16
CA MET A 330 15.75 2.31 7.43
C MET A 330 14.93 2.81 6.25
N VAL A 331 13.84 3.48 6.55
CA VAL A 331 13.14 4.36 5.61
C VAL A 331 13.11 5.78 6.16
N GLU A 332 13.58 6.74 5.37
CA GLU A 332 13.42 8.17 5.60
C GLU A 332 12.35 8.69 4.65
N ILE A 333 11.39 9.44 5.18
CA ILE A 333 10.27 9.99 4.41
C ILE A 333 10.42 11.50 4.34
N LEU A 334 10.47 12.03 3.11
CA LEU A 334 10.48 13.46 2.84
C LEU A 334 9.19 13.82 2.08
N THR A 335 8.62 14.99 2.35
CA THR A 335 7.37 15.39 1.70
C THR A 335 7.21 16.89 1.57
N THR A 336 6.37 17.29 0.61
CA THR A 336 5.83 18.65 0.49
C THR A 336 4.55 18.85 1.30
N GLU A 337 3.95 17.78 1.85
CA GLU A 337 2.70 17.82 2.61
C GLU A 337 2.89 18.47 3.99
N PRO A 338 1.84 19.11 4.54
CA PRO A 338 1.90 19.75 5.86
C PRO A 338 1.78 18.79 7.03
N GLY A 339 1.38 17.55 6.80
CA GLY A 339 1.14 16.54 7.82
C GLY A 339 1.52 15.14 7.40
N ILE A 340 1.57 14.26 8.40
CA ILE A 340 1.76 12.83 8.22
C ILE A 340 0.91 12.06 9.21
N GLN A 341 0.08 11.15 8.73
CA GLN A 341 -0.63 10.19 9.57
C GLN A 341 0.33 9.07 9.96
N PHE A 342 0.43 8.77 11.25
CA PHE A 342 1.06 7.56 11.76
C PHE A 342 -0.02 6.60 12.24
N TYR A 343 -0.10 5.44 11.60
CA TYR A 343 -1.00 4.35 11.95
C TYR A 343 -0.20 3.09 12.30
N SER A 344 -0.42 2.54 13.48
CA SER A 344 0.35 1.43 14.03
C SER A 344 -0.27 0.03 13.81
N GLY A 345 -1.14 -0.12 12.79
CA GLY A 345 -1.72 -1.41 12.42
C GLY A 345 -2.73 -1.97 13.44
N ASN A 346 -3.46 -1.09 14.13
CA ASN A 346 -4.33 -1.41 15.27
C ASN A 346 -5.53 -2.29 14.90
N PHE A 347 -6.00 -2.23 13.64
CA PHE A 347 -7.18 -2.96 13.16
C PHE A 347 -6.82 -4.22 12.36
N LEU A 348 -5.54 -4.59 12.27
CA LEU A 348 -5.14 -5.89 11.71
C LEU A 348 -5.51 -6.98 12.73
N ALA A 349 -6.43 -7.87 12.35
CA ALA A 349 -7.06 -8.82 13.27
C ALA A 349 -6.62 -10.29 13.07
N GLY A 350 -5.69 -10.55 12.13
CA GLY A 350 -5.24 -11.91 11.80
C GLY A 350 -6.18 -12.65 10.84
N ASP A 351 -7.18 -12.00 10.29
CA ASP A 351 -8.16 -12.54 9.34
C ASP A 351 -7.72 -12.44 7.87
N LEU A 352 -6.67 -11.68 7.60
CA LEU A 352 -6.04 -11.56 6.27
C LEU A 352 -4.70 -12.30 6.25
N THR A 353 -4.52 -13.18 5.27
CA THR A 353 -3.29 -13.95 5.06
C THR A 353 -2.46 -13.32 3.96
N GLY A 354 -1.25 -12.90 4.28
CA GLY A 354 -0.30 -12.25 3.38
C GLY A 354 0.40 -13.21 2.40
N LYS A 355 1.37 -12.68 1.68
CA LYS A 355 2.07 -13.34 0.56
C LYS A 355 2.84 -14.60 0.96
N GLN A 356 3.39 -14.65 2.18
CA GLN A 356 4.12 -15.81 2.69
C GLN A 356 3.23 -16.80 3.47
N GLY A 357 1.91 -16.65 3.37
CA GLY A 357 0.96 -17.50 4.09
C GLY A 357 0.86 -17.18 5.58
N GLN A 358 1.43 -16.07 6.03
CA GLN A 358 1.31 -15.57 7.40
C GLN A 358 0.10 -14.64 7.52
N ALA A 359 -0.64 -14.79 8.61
CA ALA A 359 -1.75 -13.89 8.91
C ALA A 359 -1.22 -12.55 9.43
N TYR A 360 -1.78 -11.45 8.93
CA TYR A 360 -1.43 -10.10 9.40
C TYR A 360 -2.07 -9.84 10.76
N GLN A 361 -1.27 -10.02 11.81
CA GLN A 361 -1.70 -9.85 13.18
C GLN A 361 -1.74 -8.39 13.60
N HIS A 362 -2.39 -8.12 14.73
CA HIS A 362 -2.39 -6.81 15.39
C HIS A 362 -0.98 -6.23 15.46
N ARG A 363 -0.80 -5.03 14.89
CA ARG A 363 0.50 -4.32 14.86
C ARG A 363 1.62 -5.04 14.10
N SER A 364 1.28 -5.83 13.08
CA SER A 364 2.28 -6.46 12.21
C SER A 364 2.75 -5.58 11.05
N GLY A 365 2.24 -4.35 10.96
CA GLY A 365 2.65 -3.35 9.97
C GLY A 365 2.26 -1.95 10.43
N PHE A 366 2.98 -0.94 9.95
CA PHE A 366 2.66 0.48 10.16
C PHE A 366 2.44 1.19 8.83
N ALA A 367 1.62 2.24 8.84
CA ALA A 367 1.50 3.16 7.71
C ALA A 367 1.94 4.58 8.12
N LEU A 368 2.58 5.28 7.19
CA LEU A 368 3.00 6.67 7.30
C LEU A 368 2.52 7.41 6.05
N GLU A 369 1.36 8.06 6.17
CA GLU A 369 0.64 8.68 5.07
C GLU A 369 0.86 10.20 5.10
N THR A 370 1.67 10.70 4.18
CA THR A 370 1.88 12.15 4.01
C THR A 370 0.63 12.76 3.39
N GLN A 371 0.09 13.81 4.01
CA GLN A 371 -1.24 14.32 3.66
C GLN A 371 -1.47 15.73 4.20
N HIS A 372 -2.53 16.39 3.71
CA HIS A 372 -3.19 17.47 4.44
C HIS A 372 -3.95 16.88 5.64
N TYR A 373 -4.27 17.73 6.61
CA TYR A 373 -4.91 17.26 7.86
C TYR A 373 -6.30 16.69 7.56
N PRO A 374 -6.70 15.62 8.28
CA PRO A 374 -8.05 15.07 8.13
C PRO A 374 -9.11 16.11 8.44
N ASP A 375 -10.28 15.99 7.79
CA ASP A 375 -11.44 16.87 7.96
C ASP A 375 -11.19 18.37 7.64
N SER A 376 -10.10 18.71 6.94
CA SER A 376 -9.77 20.10 6.58
C SER A 376 -10.93 20.86 5.91
N PRO A 377 -11.81 20.28 5.08
CA PRO A 377 -12.95 21.02 4.53
C PRO A 377 -13.93 21.58 5.58
N ASN A 378 -13.90 21.03 6.80
CA ASN A 378 -14.74 21.45 7.94
C ASN A 378 -13.97 22.18 9.04
N GLN A 379 -12.67 22.45 8.86
CA GLN A 379 -11.77 23.02 9.88
C GLN A 379 -11.08 24.27 9.31
N ASP A 380 -11.67 25.45 9.54
CA ASP A 380 -11.17 26.72 9.00
C ASP A 380 -9.70 27.05 9.38
N ALA A 381 -9.21 26.49 10.49
CA ALA A 381 -7.85 26.69 10.95
C ALA A 381 -6.82 25.76 10.29
N PHE A 382 -7.26 24.73 9.57
CA PHE A 382 -6.39 23.77 8.91
C PHE A 382 -5.99 24.26 7.51
N PRO A 383 -4.86 23.78 6.97
CA PRO A 383 -4.49 24.06 5.59
C PRO A 383 -5.61 23.67 4.63
N SER A 384 -5.94 24.56 3.69
CA SER A 384 -7.01 24.32 2.73
C SER A 384 -6.68 23.17 1.78
N THR A 385 -7.65 22.29 1.57
CA THR A 385 -7.60 21.19 0.59
C THR A 385 -8.42 21.48 -0.67
N ILE A 386 -8.96 22.69 -0.81
CA ILE A 386 -9.83 23.04 -1.94
C ILE A 386 -8.99 23.34 -3.17
N LEU A 387 -9.16 22.53 -4.20
CA LEU A 387 -8.64 22.78 -5.55
C LEU A 387 -9.68 23.57 -6.36
N ALA A 388 -9.31 24.73 -6.86
CA ALA A 388 -10.17 25.53 -7.73
C ALA A 388 -9.89 25.28 -9.22
N PRO A 389 -10.88 25.53 -10.14
CA PRO A 389 -10.63 25.51 -11.57
C PRO A 389 -9.53 26.47 -11.97
N GLY A 390 -8.59 25.97 -12.77
CA GLY A 390 -7.41 26.73 -13.21
C GLY A 390 -6.18 26.54 -12.33
N ASP A 391 -6.34 26.06 -11.11
CA ASP A 391 -5.23 25.67 -10.25
C ASP A 391 -4.79 24.22 -10.51
N THR A 392 -3.61 23.88 -10.03
CA THR A 392 -3.08 22.52 -10.09
C THR A 392 -2.71 22.06 -8.68
N TYR A 393 -3.32 20.98 -8.21
CA TYR A 393 -2.85 20.26 -7.03
C TYR A 393 -1.50 19.60 -7.36
N ARG A 394 -0.53 19.75 -6.46
CA ARG A 394 0.78 19.11 -6.54
C ARG A 394 1.18 18.64 -5.15
N SER A 395 1.71 17.45 -5.06
CA SER A 395 2.33 16.92 -3.86
C SER A 395 3.44 15.96 -4.26
N ARG A 396 4.48 15.88 -3.45
CA ARG A 396 5.59 14.94 -3.61
C ARG A 396 5.94 14.30 -2.28
N THR A 397 6.14 12.99 -2.31
CA THR A 397 6.70 12.22 -1.20
C THR A 397 7.83 11.36 -1.70
N VAL A 398 8.91 11.31 -0.95
CA VAL A 398 10.10 10.48 -1.23
C VAL A 398 10.30 9.52 -0.07
N TYR A 399 10.33 8.23 -0.37
CA TYR A 399 10.72 7.17 0.55
C TYR A 399 12.16 6.76 0.19
N ARG A 400 13.11 7.09 1.04
CA ARG A 400 14.52 6.75 0.86
C ARG A 400 14.88 5.54 1.70
N PHE A 401 15.36 4.48 1.07
CA PHE A 401 15.69 3.21 1.72
C PHE A 401 17.18 3.06 1.89
N SER A 402 17.60 2.62 3.08
CA SER A 402 18.99 2.28 3.40
C SER A 402 19.04 1.14 4.42
N ALA A 403 20.25 0.64 4.66
CA ALA A 403 20.52 -0.29 5.76
C ALA A 403 21.75 0.19 6.53
N GLN A 404 21.61 0.33 7.85
CA GLN A 404 22.63 0.92 8.72
C GLN A 404 22.61 0.33 10.14
N GLN A 405 23.75 0.48 10.87
CA GLN A 405 23.93 -0.15 12.16
C GLN A 405 23.15 0.49 13.30
N ASP A 406 22.85 1.77 13.19
CA ASP A 406 22.09 2.51 14.19
C ASP A 406 21.25 3.62 13.54
N PHE A 407 20.34 4.19 14.31
CA PHE A 407 19.41 5.22 13.83
C PHE A 407 20.08 6.51 13.35
N GLY A 408 21.27 6.81 13.83
CA GLY A 408 22.00 8.07 13.59
C GLY A 408 23.21 7.94 12.67
N ALA A 409 23.42 6.78 12.05
CA ALA A 409 24.60 6.50 11.20
C ALA A 409 24.55 7.20 9.83
#